data_b243fc2d1b9fba2b3036a9a0f4dce98b
#
_entry.id   b243fc2d1b9fba2b3036a9a0f4dce98b
#
_cell.length_a   1.000
_cell.length_b   1.000
_cell.length_c   1.000
_cell.angle_alpha   90.00
_cell.angle_beta   90.00
_cell.angle_gamma   90.00
#
_symmetry.space_group_name_H-M   'P 1'
#
loop_
_entity.id
_entity.type
_entity.pdbx_description
1 polymer ?
#
loop_
_entity_poly.entity_id
_entity_poly.type
_entity_poly.pdbx_seq_one_letter_code
_entity_poly.pdbx_strand_id
1 'polypeptide(L)'
;MRSMYVLRVLTTVIFLCAGILVHANGNEQTDSVFIEHVLQEASRKHHIPSLPLFFAKRFIHTPYVAHTLEVNDTEQLVVNTRQLDCTTMVENVVALCMCMKQKQYGFSAFKKNLEIIRYRHGVMDGYCSRLHYFSEWITDNRKKGIVAAIEQPVGVFSSIQTVDVFFMSKYAHRYKALERHPELVAKIENAEQMISGERVHYVAKDSIGNDDLYRNAIHDGDIIAITTNMKGLDIAHVGFAVWKKDGLHLLNASQRHKKVVIEPMTLKQYLGKHPSHTGIRVVRILCD
;
A
#
# COMPACT_ATOMS: atom_id res chain seq x y z
N MET A 1 -52.98 9.24 18.93
CA MET A 1 -52.06 9.65 17.83
C MET A 1 -50.57 9.72 18.21
N ARG A 2 -50.20 10.12 19.44
CA ARG A 2 -48.76 10.18 19.85
C ARG A 2 -48.06 8.80 19.96
N SER A 3 -48.79 7.75 20.32
CA SER A 3 -48.19 6.40 20.50
C SER A 3 -47.82 5.69 19.20
N MET A 4 -48.49 5.93 18.09
CA MET A 4 -48.21 5.33 16.80
C MET A 4 -46.97 5.94 16.10
N TYR A 5 -46.65 7.23 16.36
CA TYR A 5 -45.46 7.88 15.79
C TYR A 5 -44.16 7.41 16.44
N VAL A 6 -44.17 7.15 17.74
CA VAL A 6 -42.98 6.63 18.46
C VAL A 6 -42.62 5.22 17.98
N LEU A 7 -43.62 4.38 17.71
CA LEU A 7 -43.39 3.01 17.23
C LEU A 7 -42.82 3.00 15.78
N ARG A 8 -43.23 3.92 14.90
CA ARG A 8 -42.72 4.04 13.53
C ARG A 8 -41.29 4.57 13.47
N VAL A 9 -40.92 5.50 14.35
CA VAL A 9 -39.54 6.02 14.42
C VAL A 9 -38.58 4.95 14.95
N LEU A 10 -39.00 4.16 15.97
CA LEU A 10 -38.15 3.08 16.48
C LEU A 10 -37.89 1.97 15.44
N THR A 11 -38.94 1.59 14.66
CA THR A 11 -38.79 0.58 13.60
C THR A 11 -37.88 1.06 12.46
N THR A 12 -37.92 2.34 12.09
CA THR A 12 -37.09 2.88 11.01
C THR A 12 -35.62 2.95 11.41
N VAL A 13 -35.32 3.29 12.68
CA VAL A 13 -33.91 3.33 13.19
C VAL A 13 -33.34 1.91 13.30
N ILE A 14 -34.14 0.92 13.74
CA ILE A 14 -33.66 -0.48 13.82
C ILE A 14 -33.38 -1.06 12.42
N PHE A 15 -34.18 -0.72 11.40
CA PHE A 15 -33.92 -1.17 10.03
C PHE A 15 -32.71 -0.50 9.41
N LEU A 16 -32.38 0.77 9.71
CA LEU A 16 -31.15 1.43 9.25
C LEU A 16 -29.90 0.80 9.89
N CYS A 17 -29.92 0.55 11.20
CA CYS A 17 -28.80 -0.09 11.89
C CYS A 17 -28.58 -1.54 11.44
N ALA A 18 -29.65 -2.31 11.22
CA ALA A 18 -29.56 -3.67 10.71
C ALA A 18 -29.03 -3.71 9.26
N GLY A 19 -29.43 -2.76 8.40
CA GLY A 19 -28.93 -2.65 7.02
C GLY A 19 -27.44 -2.32 6.94
N ILE A 20 -26.93 -1.46 7.81
CA ILE A 20 -25.49 -1.11 7.88
C ILE A 20 -24.67 -2.29 8.40
N LEU A 21 -25.13 -3.01 9.41
CA LEU A 21 -24.47 -4.19 9.96
C LEU A 21 -24.42 -5.35 8.93
N VAL A 22 -25.50 -5.55 8.18
CA VAL A 22 -25.54 -6.59 7.13
C VAL A 22 -24.59 -6.26 5.98
N HIS A 23 -24.45 -4.98 5.60
CA HIS A 23 -23.48 -4.57 4.55
C HIS A 23 -22.03 -4.71 5.02
N ALA A 24 -21.71 -4.34 6.25
CA ALA A 24 -20.35 -4.47 6.82
C ALA A 24 -19.95 -5.95 6.92
N ASN A 25 -20.83 -6.81 7.44
CA ASN A 25 -20.59 -8.24 7.53
C ASN A 25 -20.46 -8.92 6.16
N GLY A 26 -21.25 -8.51 5.16
CA GLY A 26 -21.16 -9.03 3.80
C GLY A 26 -19.82 -8.71 3.11
N ASN A 27 -19.27 -7.54 3.38
CA ASN A 27 -17.98 -7.11 2.84
C ASN A 27 -16.80 -7.86 3.47
N GLU A 28 -16.77 -8.00 4.79
CA GLU A 28 -15.74 -8.76 5.51
C GLU A 28 -15.78 -10.24 5.12
N GLN A 29 -16.96 -10.83 4.96
CA GLN A 29 -17.12 -12.20 4.50
C GLN A 29 -16.54 -12.39 3.09
N THR A 30 -16.76 -11.46 2.17
CA THR A 30 -16.22 -11.52 0.81
C THR A 30 -14.69 -11.41 0.82
N ASP A 31 -14.13 -10.48 1.61
CA ASP A 31 -12.69 -10.29 1.75
C ASP A 31 -12.03 -11.54 2.39
N SER A 32 -12.65 -12.15 3.42
CA SER A 32 -12.10 -13.36 4.04
C SER A 32 -12.07 -14.55 3.08
N VAL A 33 -13.14 -14.77 2.33
CA VAL A 33 -13.20 -15.86 1.32
C VAL A 33 -12.13 -15.67 0.26
N PHE A 34 -11.94 -14.44 -0.24
CA PHE A 34 -10.89 -14.15 -1.22
C PHE A 34 -9.49 -14.43 -0.65
N ILE A 35 -9.18 -13.89 0.53
CA ILE A 35 -7.88 -14.05 1.20
C ILE A 35 -7.55 -15.51 1.44
N GLU A 36 -8.46 -16.27 2.04
CA GLU A 36 -8.25 -17.69 2.36
C GLU A 36 -8.11 -18.52 1.09
N HIS A 37 -8.89 -18.22 0.05
CA HIS A 37 -8.79 -18.89 -1.24
C HIS A 37 -7.39 -18.70 -1.87
N VAL A 38 -6.87 -17.46 -1.95
CA VAL A 38 -5.57 -17.20 -2.59
C VAL A 38 -4.40 -17.76 -1.77
N LEU A 39 -4.50 -17.77 -0.44
CA LEU A 39 -3.52 -18.40 0.45
C LEU A 39 -3.50 -19.93 0.27
N GLN A 40 -4.66 -20.57 0.23
CA GLN A 40 -4.77 -22.00 -0.02
C GLN A 40 -4.29 -22.38 -1.42
N GLU A 41 -4.60 -21.57 -2.44
CA GLU A 41 -4.06 -21.77 -3.79
C GLU A 41 -2.53 -21.74 -3.79
N ALA A 42 -1.93 -20.75 -3.14
CA ALA A 42 -0.48 -20.62 -3.03
C ALA A 42 0.15 -21.80 -2.26
N SER A 43 -0.45 -22.21 -1.14
CA SER A 43 0.06 -23.29 -0.28
C SER A 43 0.12 -24.67 -0.96
N ARG A 44 -0.71 -24.88 -1.99
CA ARG A 44 -0.74 -26.14 -2.77
C ARG A 44 0.28 -26.18 -3.90
N LYS A 45 0.96 -25.08 -4.20
CA LYS A 45 1.95 -25.03 -5.28
C LYS A 45 3.33 -25.45 -4.79
N HIS A 46 3.97 -26.36 -5.49
CA HIS A 46 5.34 -26.81 -5.16
C HIS A 46 6.39 -25.72 -5.40
N HIS A 47 6.15 -24.83 -6.35
CA HIS A 47 7.07 -23.75 -6.68
C HIS A 47 6.30 -22.52 -7.20
N ILE A 48 6.63 -21.36 -6.65
CA ILE A 48 6.15 -20.05 -7.11
C ILE A 48 7.39 -19.18 -7.32
N PRO A 49 7.73 -18.83 -8.58
CA PRO A 49 8.97 -18.09 -8.88
C PRO A 49 9.08 -16.73 -8.18
N SER A 50 7.95 -16.06 -8.00
CA SER A 50 7.84 -14.82 -7.20
C SER A 50 6.50 -14.83 -6.48
N LEU A 51 6.55 -15.04 -5.17
CA LEU A 51 5.36 -15.05 -4.32
C LEU A 51 4.64 -13.67 -4.30
N PRO A 52 5.36 -12.52 -4.19
CA PRO A 52 4.72 -11.21 -4.27
C PRO A 52 4.01 -10.99 -5.60
N LEU A 53 4.65 -11.33 -6.72
CA LEU A 53 4.04 -11.17 -8.03
C LEU A 53 2.85 -12.13 -8.25
N PHE A 54 2.91 -13.33 -7.69
CA PHE A 54 1.78 -14.27 -7.69
C PHE A 54 0.55 -13.64 -7.04
N PHE A 55 0.68 -13.07 -5.83
CA PHE A 55 -0.43 -12.43 -5.14
C PHE A 55 -0.86 -11.12 -5.81
N ALA A 56 0.08 -10.28 -6.22
CA ALA A 56 -0.24 -9.03 -6.91
C ALA A 56 -1.11 -9.26 -8.17
N LYS A 57 -0.85 -10.33 -8.93
CA LYS A 57 -1.63 -10.70 -10.11
C LYS A 57 -3.08 -11.12 -9.78
N ARG A 58 -3.39 -11.55 -8.56
CA ARG A 58 -4.77 -11.88 -8.14
C ARG A 58 -5.66 -10.66 -8.03
N PHE A 59 -5.07 -9.48 -7.90
CA PHE A 59 -5.80 -8.21 -7.85
C PHE A 59 -5.99 -7.55 -9.22
N ILE A 60 -5.48 -8.12 -10.33
CA ILE A 60 -5.68 -7.55 -11.67
C ILE A 60 -7.18 -7.39 -11.95
N HIS A 61 -7.57 -6.21 -12.47
CA HIS A 61 -8.92 -5.72 -12.71
C HIS A 61 -9.69 -5.25 -11.47
N THR A 62 -9.18 -5.41 -10.25
CA THR A 62 -9.79 -4.80 -9.05
C THR A 62 -9.90 -3.28 -9.25
N PRO A 63 -11.07 -2.66 -9.00
CA PRO A 63 -11.26 -1.22 -9.14
C PRO A 63 -10.28 -0.39 -8.31
N TYR A 64 -9.75 0.69 -8.90
CA TYR A 64 -9.01 1.71 -8.18
C TYR A 64 -9.98 2.64 -7.45
N VAL A 65 -9.84 2.75 -6.13
CA VAL A 65 -10.57 3.72 -5.30
C VAL A 65 -9.59 4.32 -4.29
N ALA A 66 -9.43 5.64 -4.32
CA ALA A 66 -8.63 6.35 -3.34
C ALA A 66 -9.38 6.48 -1.99
N HIS A 67 -8.61 6.69 -0.92
CA HIS A 67 -9.13 6.96 0.42
C HIS A 67 -10.01 5.85 1.02
N THR A 68 -9.78 4.59 0.64
CA THR A 68 -10.52 3.44 1.18
C THR A 68 -10.27 3.21 2.68
N LEU A 69 -9.25 3.81 3.26
CA LEU A 69 -8.95 3.74 4.69
C LEU A 69 -9.63 4.86 5.51
N GLU A 70 -10.23 5.88 4.85
CA GLU A 70 -10.83 7.05 5.50
C GLU A 70 -12.35 6.89 5.70
N VAL A 71 -12.82 5.66 5.88
CA VAL A 71 -14.26 5.32 5.95
C VAL A 71 -14.83 5.40 7.37
N ASN A 72 -13.99 5.39 8.40
CA ASN A 72 -14.38 5.43 9.80
C ASN A 72 -14.04 6.79 10.43
N ASP A 73 -14.80 7.24 11.41
CA ASP A 73 -14.52 8.48 12.15
C ASP A 73 -13.38 8.28 13.18
N THR A 74 -13.20 7.06 13.67
CA THR A 74 -12.05 6.64 14.48
C THR A 74 -11.21 5.64 13.71
N GLU A 75 -9.89 5.62 13.93
CA GLU A 75 -9.00 4.69 13.24
C GLU A 75 -9.40 3.23 13.54
N GLN A 76 -9.54 2.46 12.49
CA GLN A 76 -9.83 1.03 12.54
C GLN A 76 -9.06 0.31 11.45
N LEU A 77 -8.72 -0.95 11.68
CA LEU A 77 -8.10 -1.78 10.64
C LEU A 77 -9.11 -2.08 9.53
N VAL A 78 -8.96 -1.38 8.41
CA VAL A 78 -9.78 -1.62 7.22
C VAL A 78 -9.13 -2.73 6.37
N VAL A 79 -9.87 -3.80 6.10
CA VAL A 79 -9.56 -4.80 5.07
C VAL A 79 -10.45 -4.52 3.87
N ASN A 80 -9.86 -4.37 2.69
CA ASN A 80 -10.58 -4.21 1.45
C ASN A 80 -9.78 -4.82 0.30
N THR A 81 -10.29 -5.92 -0.27
CA THR A 81 -9.69 -6.60 -1.44
C THR A 81 -10.42 -6.29 -2.74
N ARG A 82 -11.55 -5.59 -2.66
CA ARG A 82 -12.48 -5.30 -3.76
C ARG A 82 -12.28 -3.93 -4.38
N GLN A 83 -11.63 -3.02 -3.66
CA GLN A 83 -11.30 -1.66 -4.08
C GLN A 83 -9.95 -1.29 -3.49
N LEU A 84 -9.01 -0.90 -4.32
CA LEU A 84 -7.62 -0.67 -3.91
C LEU A 84 -7.11 0.67 -4.42
N ASP A 85 -6.28 1.33 -3.63
CA ASP A 85 -5.29 2.28 -4.11
C ASP A 85 -3.92 1.62 -4.19
N CYS A 86 -2.90 2.39 -4.58
CA CYS A 86 -1.56 1.84 -4.79
C CYS A 86 -0.93 1.31 -3.49
N THR A 87 -1.14 1.99 -2.37
CA THR A 87 -0.57 1.60 -1.07
C THR A 87 -1.30 0.39 -0.50
N THR A 88 -2.62 0.42 -0.48
CA THR A 88 -3.42 -0.70 0.05
C THR A 88 -3.22 -1.98 -0.76
N MET A 89 -2.99 -1.88 -2.08
CA MET A 89 -2.59 -3.02 -2.90
C MET A 89 -1.26 -3.63 -2.43
N VAL A 90 -0.24 -2.80 -2.21
CA VAL A 90 1.07 -3.27 -1.72
C VAL A 90 0.93 -3.92 -0.34
N GLU A 91 0.21 -3.29 0.58
CA GLU A 91 -0.02 -3.81 1.92
C GLU A 91 -0.73 -5.17 1.91
N ASN A 92 -1.79 -5.33 1.11
CA ASN A 92 -2.48 -6.62 0.98
C ASN A 92 -1.51 -7.72 0.50
N VAL A 93 -0.67 -7.45 -0.51
CA VAL A 93 0.30 -8.43 -1.02
C VAL A 93 1.35 -8.78 0.03
N VAL A 94 1.89 -7.79 0.75
CA VAL A 94 2.89 -8.04 1.81
C VAL A 94 2.28 -8.88 2.94
N ALA A 95 1.06 -8.57 3.38
CA ALA A 95 0.37 -9.36 4.41
C ALA A 95 0.13 -10.81 3.98
N LEU A 96 -0.22 -11.05 2.71
CA LEU A 96 -0.34 -12.40 2.14
C LEU A 96 1.01 -13.14 2.11
N CYS A 97 2.09 -12.46 1.74
CA CYS A 97 3.44 -13.04 1.78
C CYS A 97 3.85 -13.43 3.21
N MET A 98 3.55 -12.58 4.20
CA MET A 98 3.80 -12.90 5.61
C MET A 98 3.01 -14.12 6.08
N CYS A 99 1.75 -14.27 5.66
CA CYS A 99 0.94 -15.46 5.96
C CYS A 99 1.60 -16.74 5.42
N MET A 100 2.12 -16.71 4.20
CA MET A 100 2.84 -17.85 3.61
C MET A 100 4.11 -18.19 4.37
N LYS A 101 4.94 -17.20 4.70
CA LYS A 101 6.16 -17.38 5.52
C LYS A 101 5.86 -18.00 6.88
N GLN A 102 4.76 -17.57 7.52
CA GLN A 102 4.31 -18.06 8.82
C GLN A 102 3.56 -19.39 8.72
N LYS A 103 3.24 -19.88 7.52
CA LYS A 103 2.36 -21.04 7.26
C LYS A 103 0.98 -20.92 7.93
N GLN A 104 0.44 -19.69 7.95
CA GLN A 104 -0.86 -19.35 8.54
C GLN A 104 -1.80 -18.85 7.44
N TYR A 105 -2.76 -19.63 7.03
CA TYR A 105 -3.56 -19.40 5.83
C TYR A 105 -4.98 -18.90 6.12
N GLY A 106 -5.24 -18.46 7.33
CA GLY A 106 -6.56 -17.95 7.74
C GLY A 106 -6.64 -16.43 7.73
N PHE A 107 -7.85 -15.91 7.59
CA PHE A 107 -8.14 -14.47 7.56
C PHE A 107 -7.68 -13.71 8.81
N SER A 108 -7.74 -14.34 9.99
CA SER A 108 -7.25 -13.73 11.25
C SER A 108 -5.75 -13.44 11.21
N ALA A 109 -4.94 -14.37 10.67
CA ALA A 109 -3.50 -14.17 10.50
C ALA A 109 -3.22 -13.04 9.50
N PHE A 110 -3.99 -12.98 8.41
CA PHE A 110 -3.89 -11.89 7.44
C PHE A 110 -4.18 -10.53 8.09
N LYS A 111 -5.27 -10.39 8.85
CA LYS A 111 -5.60 -9.13 9.57
C LYS A 111 -4.47 -8.70 10.50
N LYS A 112 -3.92 -9.64 11.27
CA LYS A 112 -2.78 -9.37 12.16
C LYS A 112 -1.55 -8.88 11.38
N ASN A 113 -1.21 -9.53 10.27
CA ASN A 113 -0.08 -9.13 9.44
C ASN A 113 -0.32 -7.76 8.78
N LEU A 114 -1.54 -7.47 8.34
CA LEU A 114 -1.91 -6.18 7.77
C LEU A 114 -1.78 -5.05 8.80
N GLU A 115 -2.19 -5.27 10.05
CA GLU A 115 -1.98 -4.32 11.15
C GLU A 115 -0.48 -4.08 11.39
N ILE A 116 0.32 -5.15 11.48
CA ILE A 116 1.76 -5.06 11.70
C ILE A 116 2.45 -4.17 10.65
N ILE A 117 2.10 -4.28 9.38
CA ILE A 117 2.78 -3.55 8.31
C ILE A 117 2.25 -2.13 8.10
N ARG A 118 0.97 -1.86 8.44
CA ARG A 118 0.31 -0.57 8.21
C ARG A 118 0.57 0.44 9.30
N TYR A 119 0.81 -0.03 10.53
CA TYR A 119 0.95 0.85 11.69
C TYR A 119 2.37 0.86 12.24
N ARG A 120 2.78 2.02 12.75
CA ARG A 120 4.10 2.23 13.36
C ARG A 120 4.33 1.24 14.50
N HIS A 121 5.49 0.57 14.46
CA HIS A 121 5.85 -0.51 15.38
C HIS A 121 4.86 -1.69 15.40
N GLY A 122 3.97 -1.77 14.40
CA GLY A 122 2.98 -2.84 14.29
C GLY A 122 1.77 -2.71 15.22
N VAL A 123 1.52 -1.52 15.77
CA VAL A 123 0.45 -1.28 16.74
C VAL A 123 -0.47 -0.16 16.26
N MET A 124 -1.77 -0.46 16.14
CA MET A 124 -2.79 0.52 15.83
C MET A 124 -3.12 1.34 17.10
N ASP A 125 -2.71 2.61 17.11
CA ASP A 125 -2.99 3.58 18.19
C ASP A 125 -3.47 4.90 17.57
N GLY A 126 -4.66 4.89 17.02
CA GLY A 126 -5.28 6.03 16.36
C GLY A 126 -4.65 6.40 15.02
N TYR A 127 -5.18 7.46 14.40
CA TYR A 127 -4.84 7.93 13.05
C TYR A 127 -3.34 8.15 12.83
N CYS A 128 -2.65 8.77 13.80
CA CYS A 128 -1.23 9.12 13.66
C CYS A 128 -0.27 7.93 13.80
N SER A 129 -0.75 6.74 14.20
CA SER A 129 0.06 5.52 14.20
C SER A 129 0.17 4.88 12.82
N ARG A 130 -0.72 5.22 11.89
CA ARG A 130 -0.67 4.74 10.50
C ARG A 130 0.56 5.32 9.81
N LEU A 131 1.25 4.49 9.03
CA LEU A 131 2.43 4.87 8.25
C LEU A 131 1.98 5.62 6.99
N HIS A 132 1.81 6.94 7.09
CA HIS A 132 1.24 7.77 6.04
C HIS A 132 2.20 8.04 4.88
N TYR A 133 3.50 8.13 5.15
CA TYR A 133 4.54 8.32 4.13
C TYR A 133 5.20 6.99 3.78
N PHE A 134 5.40 6.74 2.49
CA PHE A 134 5.93 5.44 2.07
C PHE A 134 7.39 5.25 2.46
N SER A 135 8.19 6.32 2.63
CA SER A 135 9.53 6.22 3.22
C SER A 135 9.48 5.76 4.68
N GLU A 136 8.52 6.26 5.47
CA GLU A 136 8.30 5.78 6.83
C GLU A 136 7.88 4.30 6.83
N TRP A 137 6.97 3.94 5.93
CA TRP A 137 6.52 2.56 5.75
C TRP A 137 7.70 1.62 5.44
N ILE A 138 8.60 2.02 4.54
CA ILE A 138 9.81 1.24 4.23
C ILE A 138 10.69 1.10 5.47
N THR A 139 11.00 2.20 6.14
CA THR A 139 11.92 2.24 7.29
C THR A 139 11.41 1.42 8.46
N ASP A 140 10.11 1.52 8.79
CA ASP A 140 9.49 0.80 9.89
C ASP A 140 9.39 -0.72 9.58
N ASN A 141 8.97 -1.08 8.36
CA ASN A 141 8.87 -2.49 7.97
C ASN A 141 10.24 -3.16 7.73
N ARG A 142 11.28 -2.37 7.38
CA ARG A 142 12.67 -2.85 7.38
C ARG A 142 13.17 -3.17 8.78
N LYS A 143 12.89 -2.32 9.76
CA LYS A 143 13.22 -2.58 11.17
C LYS A 143 12.53 -3.83 11.73
N LYS A 144 11.33 -4.15 11.25
CA LYS A 144 10.59 -5.38 11.59
C LYS A 144 11.09 -6.62 10.84
N GLY A 145 12.04 -6.50 9.90
CA GLY A 145 12.55 -7.63 9.10
C GLY A 145 11.54 -8.17 8.08
N ILE A 146 10.58 -7.34 7.64
CA ILE A 146 9.54 -7.71 6.68
C ILE A 146 9.97 -7.39 5.25
N VAL A 147 10.68 -6.27 5.07
CA VAL A 147 11.18 -5.83 3.77
C VAL A 147 12.65 -5.41 3.85
N ALA A 148 13.33 -5.37 2.71
CA ALA A 148 14.67 -4.81 2.54
C ALA A 148 14.66 -3.72 1.46
N ALA A 149 15.24 -2.56 1.73
CA ALA A 149 15.54 -1.58 0.70
C ALA A 149 16.71 -2.09 -0.16
N ILE A 150 16.55 -2.10 -1.48
CA ILE A 150 17.58 -2.54 -2.43
C ILE A 150 18.28 -1.29 -2.97
N GLU A 151 19.54 -1.15 -2.59
CA GLU A 151 20.37 0.02 -2.91
C GLU A 151 21.72 -0.38 -3.55
N GLN A 152 21.86 -1.66 -3.86
CA GLN A 152 23.03 -2.22 -4.51
C GLN A 152 22.63 -2.99 -5.78
N PRO A 153 23.48 -3.05 -6.80
CA PRO A 153 24.81 -2.41 -6.88
C PRO A 153 24.71 -0.90 -7.14
N VAL A 154 25.72 -0.16 -6.71
CA VAL A 154 25.81 1.32 -6.88
C VAL A 154 25.68 1.73 -8.36
N GLY A 155 26.13 0.92 -9.30
CA GLY A 155 25.96 1.18 -10.74
C GLY A 155 24.50 1.29 -11.20
N VAL A 156 23.56 0.65 -10.48
CA VAL A 156 22.10 0.77 -10.72
C VAL A 156 21.50 1.89 -9.87
N PHE A 157 21.82 1.91 -8.57
CA PHE A 157 21.24 2.86 -7.59
C PHE A 157 22.19 4.04 -7.37
N SER A 158 22.55 4.75 -8.45
CA SER A 158 23.58 5.78 -8.45
C SER A 158 23.12 7.17 -7.98
N SER A 159 21.81 7.39 -7.93
CA SER A 159 21.23 8.67 -7.51
C SER A 159 20.87 8.66 -6.03
N ILE A 160 20.90 9.84 -5.39
CA ILE A 160 20.56 10.01 -3.96
C ILE A 160 19.41 11.00 -3.85
N GLN A 161 18.39 10.61 -3.08
CA GLN A 161 17.31 11.49 -2.64
C GLN A 161 17.47 11.76 -1.14
N THR A 162 17.36 13.01 -0.73
CA THR A 162 17.10 13.35 0.67
C THR A 162 15.60 13.41 0.87
N VAL A 163 15.10 12.62 1.78
CA VAL A 163 13.67 12.62 2.15
C VAL A 163 13.37 13.94 2.87
N ASP A 164 12.37 14.66 2.39
CA ASP A 164 11.91 15.94 2.97
C ASP A 164 10.38 15.96 2.87
N VAL A 165 9.71 15.63 3.98
CA VAL A 165 8.25 15.46 4.01
C VAL A 165 7.61 16.38 5.04
N PHE A 166 6.57 17.09 4.59
CA PHE A 166 5.77 18.02 5.38
C PHE A 166 4.38 18.26 4.76
N PHE A 167 3.95 17.38 3.85
CA PHE A 167 2.75 17.62 3.07
C PHE A 167 1.48 17.54 3.91
N MET A 168 1.39 16.56 4.82
CA MET A 168 0.18 16.35 5.63
C MET A 168 0.00 17.44 6.67
N SER A 169 1.05 17.80 7.42
CA SER A 169 0.97 18.88 8.41
C SER A 169 0.66 20.23 7.76
N LYS A 170 1.35 20.56 6.65
CA LYS A 170 1.16 21.81 5.91
C LYS A 170 -0.23 21.93 5.25
N TYR A 171 -0.80 20.82 4.80
CA TYR A 171 -2.09 20.80 4.10
C TYR A 171 -3.13 19.98 4.88
N ALA A 172 -3.12 20.11 6.22
CA ALA A 172 -3.98 19.33 7.13
C ALA A 172 -5.47 19.39 6.78
N HIS A 173 -5.95 20.53 6.27
CA HIS A 173 -7.32 20.73 5.80
C HIS A 173 -7.75 19.81 4.65
N ARG A 174 -6.82 19.12 3.99
CA ARG A 174 -7.11 18.13 2.93
C ARG A 174 -7.35 16.73 3.47
N TYR A 175 -7.13 16.53 4.75
CA TYR A 175 -7.27 15.24 5.43
C TYR A 175 -8.40 15.33 6.45
N LYS A 176 -9.51 14.64 6.17
CA LYS A 176 -10.74 14.68 7.00
C LYS A 176 -10.45 14.46 8.49
N ALA A 177 -9.54 13.54 8.82
CA ALA A 177 -9.16 13.27 10.21
C ALA A 177 -8.45 14.47 10.86
N LEU A 178 -7.51 15.12 10.15
CA LEU A 178 -6.77 16.28 10.66
C LEU A 178 -7.63 17.56 10.68
N GLU A 179 -8.57 17.70 9.74
CA GLU A 179 -9.52 18.82 9.73
C GLU A 179 -10.46 18.76 10.94
N ARG A 180 -10.93 17.55 11.29
CA ARG A 180 -11.81 17.34 12.46
C ARG A 180 -11.08 17.34 13.79
N HIS A 181 -9.80 16.97 13.78
CA HIS A 181 -8.93 16.81 14.95
C HIS A 181 -7.62 17.56 14.77
N PRO A 182 -7.64 18.93 14.83
CA PRO A 182 -6.44 19.75 14.62
C PRO A 182 -5.30 19.44 15.62
N GLU A 183 -5.61 18.91 16.79
CA GLU A 183 -4.63 18.49 17.79
C GLU A 183 -3.73 17.34 17.31
N LEU A 184 -4.16 16.59 16.27
CA LEU A 184 -3.34 15.52 15.67
C LEU A 184 -2.25 16.07 14.75
N VAL A 185 -2.35 17.31 14.27
CA VAL A 185 -1.40 17.89 13.30
C VAL A 185 0.02 17.88 13.87
N ALA A 186 0.20 18.26 15.13
CA ALA A 186 1.51 18.24 15.78
C ALA A 186 2.12 16.82 15.86
N LYS A 187 1.31 15.78 16.01
CA LYS A 187 1.78 14.38 15.97
C LYS A 187 2.23 13.96 14.58
N ILE A 188 1.51 14.40 13.54
CA ILE A 188 1.92 14.18 12.14
C ILE A 188 3.22 14.93 11.84
N GLU A 189 3.34 16.20 12.24
CA GLU A 189 4.56 16.98 12.06
C GLU A 189 5.77 16.32 12.72
N ASN A 190 5.63 15.81 13.93
CA ASN A 190 6.69 15.06 14.59
C ASN A 190 7.09 13.80 13.79
N ALA A 191 6.12 13.07 13.23
CA ALA A 191 6.41 11.90 12.39
C ALA A 191 7.14 12.31 11.10
N GLU A 192 6.73 13.41 10.46
CA GLU A 192 7.40 13.99 9.28
C GLU A 192 8.85 14.38 9.59
N GLN A 193 9.10 15.00 10.74
CA GLN A 193 10.46 15.38 11.17
C GLN A 193 11.35 14.16 11.40
N MET A 194 10.81 13.06 11.96
CA MET A 194 11.58 11.85 12.25
C MET A 194 12.11 11.14 11.00
N ILE A 195 11.46 11.28 9.85
CA ILE A 195 11.87 10.65 8.59
C ILE A 195 12.57 11.62 7.63
N SER A 196 12.42 12.93 7.85
CA SER A 196 13.11 13.95 7.04
C SER A 196 14.61 13.95 7.31
N GLY A 197 15.41 14.19 6.26
CA GLY A 197 16.87 14.18 6.31
C GLY A 197 17.48 12.80 5.97
N GLU A 198 16.72 11.71 5.91
CA GLU A 198 17.22 10.42 5.48
C GLU A 198 17.70 10.49 4.01
N ARG A 199 18.92 10.00 3.76
CA ARG A 199 19.50 9.89 2.42
C ARG A 199 19.35 8.47 1.91
N VAL A 200 18.68 8.32 0.78
CA VAL A 200 18.33 7.03 0.20
C VAL A 200 18.81 6.95 -1.25
N HIS A 201 19.34 5.79 -1.64
CA HIS A 201 19.72 5.55 -3.02
C HIS A 201 18.50 5.16 -3.87
N TYR A 202 18.48 5.61 -5.12
CA TYR A 202 17.42 5.31 -6.06
C TYR A 202 17.94 5.25 -7.50
N VAL A 203 17.16 4.69 -8.41
CA VAL A 203 17.42 4.67 -9.85
C VAL A 203 16.74 5.88 -10.49
N ALA A 204 17.49 6.81 -11.05
CA ALA A 204 16.92 7.93 -11.79
C ALA A 204 16.10 7.43 -13.01
N LYS A 205 15.00 8.10 -13.35
CA LYS A 205 14.11 7.66 -14.44
C LYS A 205 14.80 7.45 -15.77
N ASP A 206 15.77 8.31 -16.09
CA ASP A 206 16.49 8.25 -17.36
C ASP A 206 17.55 7.14 -17.39
N SER A 207 17.96 6.66 -16.20
CA SER A 207 18.95 5.59 -16.01
C SER A 207 18.35 4.19 -15.99
N ILE A 208 17.01 4.04 -16.01
CA ILE A 208 16.39 2.70 -15.99
C ILE A 208 16.80 1.93 -17.25
N GLY A 209 17.56 0.85 -17.04
CA GLY A 209 18.06 -0.05 -18.09
C GLY A 209 17.22 -1.33 -18.24
N ASN A 210 17.61 -2.14 -19.24
CA ASN A 210 16.98 -3.42 -19.55
C ASN A 210 18.01 -4.56 -19.67
N ASP A 211 19.26 -4.29 -19.33
CA ASP A 211 20.35 -5.26 -19.36
C ASP A 211 20.36 -6.15 -18.10
N ASP A 212 21.29 -7.10 -18.08
CA ASP A 212 21.41 -8.08 -17.00
C ASP A 212 21.74 -7.41 -15.65
N LEU A 213 22.42 -6.26 -15.64
CA LEU A 213 22.74 -5.56 -14.41
C LEU A 213 21.43 -5.12 -13.68
N TYR A 214 20.49 -4.55 -14.43
CA TYR A 214 19.20 -4.15 -13.88
C TYR A 214 18.30 -5.36 -13.54
N ARG A 215 18.30 -6.41 -14.38
CA ARG A 215 17.52 -7.63 -14.15
C ARG A 215 17.99 -8.41 -12.93
N ASN A 216 19.28 -8.38 -12.62
CA ASN A 216 19.85 -9.00 -11.43
C ASN A 216 19.63 -8.16 -10.16
N ALA A 217 19.50 -6.84 -10.28
CA ALA A 217 19.27 -5.95 -9.16
C ALA A 217 17.79 -5.87 -8.76
N ILE A 218 16.89 -5.83 -9.75
CA ILE A 218 15.44 -5.66 -9.57
C ILE A 218 14.74 -6.95 -9.99
N HIS A 219 14.10 -7.62 -9.06
CA HIS A 219 13.43 -8.89 -9.33
C HIS A 219 11.93 -8.72 -9.58
N ASP A 220 11.31 -9.67 -10.28
CA ASP A 220 9.86 -9.77 -10.40
C ASP A 220 9.22 -9.81 -9.00
N GLY A 221 8.26 -8.91 -8.77
CA GLY A 221 7.57 -8.80 -7.47
C GLY A 221 8.25 -7.90 -6.44
N ASP A 222 9.41 -7.30 -6.74
CA ASP A 222 9.92 -6.20 -5.93
C ASP A 222 8.93 -5.03 -5.94
N ILE A 223 8.76 -4.36 -4.80
CA ILE A 223 7.98 -3.13 -4.71
C ILE A 223 8.76 -2.01 -5.38
N ILE A 224 8.12 -1.33 -6.31
CA ILE A 224 8.62 -0.12 -6.96
C ILE A 224 7.97 1.08 -6.30
N ALA A 225 8.75 1.90 -5.62
CA ALA A 225 8.32 3.17 -5.03
C ALA A 225 8.83 4.33 -5.90
N ILE A 226 7.91 5.00 -6.59
CA ILE A 226 8.23 6.07 -7.55
C ILE A 226 8.51 7.35 -6.80
N THR A 227 9.75 7.85 -6.90
CA THR A 227 10.20 9.08 -6.29
C THR A 227 9.65 10.31 -7.01
N THR A 228 9.49 11.43 -6.29
CA THR A 228 8.91 12.67 -6.84
C THR A 228 9.72 13.91 -6.45
N ASN A 229 9.60 14.97 -7.26
CA ASN A 229 10.09 16.30 -6.95
C ASN A 229 9.00 17.23 -6.39
N MET A 230 7.82 16.70 -6.07
CA MET A 230 6.76 17.46 -5.39
C MET A 230 7.21 17.77 -3.97
N LYS A 231 7.25 19.07 -3.63
CA LYS A 231 7.69 19.54 -2.31
C LYS A 231 6.83 18.95 -1.18
N GLY A 232 7.50 18.40 -0.19
CA GLY A 232 6.86 17.81 1.00
C GLY A 232 6.34 16.39 0.81
N LEU A 233 6.56 15.77 -0.37
CA LEU A 233 6.26 14.38 -0.65
C LEU A 233 7.53 13.60 -0.97
N ASP A 234 7.56 12.34 -0.55
CA ASP A 234 8.66 11.41 -0.78
C ASP A 234 8.42 10.51 -2.01
N ILE A 235 7.26 9.85 -2.04
CA ILE A 235 6.86 8.87 -3.05
C ILE A 235 5.52 9.29 -3.67
N ALA A 236 5.47 9.32 -5.00
CA ALA A 236 4.26 9.67 -5.74
C ALA A 236 3.33 8.49 -5.96
N HIS A 237 3.88 7.29 -6.09
CA HIS A 237 3.12 6.09 -6.45
C HIS A 237 3.91 4.82 -6.13
N VAL A 238 3.19 3.72 -5.93
CA VAL A 238 3.80 2.41 -5.66
C VAL A 238 3.14 1.30 -6.47
N GLY A 239 3.89 0.22 -6.69
CA GLY A 239 3.42 -0.99 -7.37
C GLY A 239 4.48 -2.08 -7.33
N PHE A 240 4.38 -3.06 -8.21
CA PHE A 240 5.28 -4.21 -8.27
C PHE A 240 6.02 -4.27 -9.61
N ALA A 241 7.28 -4.66 -9.55
CA ALA A 241 8.12 -4.92 -10.71
C ALA A 241 7.60 -6.12 -11.50
N VAL A 242 7.52 -5.97 -12.82
CA VAL A 242 7.21 -7.05 -13.77
C VAL A 242 8.16 -6.95 -14.95
N TRP A 243 9.08 -7.89 -15.08
CA TRP A 243 9.95 -7.96 -16.22
C TRP A 243 9.24 -8.59 -17.43
N LYS A 244 9.31 -7.90 -18.58
CA LYS A 244 8.92 -8.43 -19.89
C LYS A 244 10.13 -8.40 -20.85
N LYS A 245 9.93 -8.87 -22.09
CA LYS A 245 10.99 -8.86 -23.11
C LYS A 245 11.46 -7.45 -23.45
N ASP A 246 10.55 -6.49 -23.47
CA ASP A 246 10.79 -5.08 -23.82
C ASP A 246 11.27 -4.23 -22.64
N GLY A 247 11.28 -4.76 -21.40
CA GLY A 247 11.80 -4.07 -20.23
C GLY A 247 11.01 -4.28 -18.95
N LEU A 248 11.31 -3.44 -17.96
CA LEU A 248 10.63 -3.40 -16.69
C LEU A 248 9.27 -2.71 -16.84
N HIS A 249 8.21 -3.35 -16.35
CA HIS A 249 6.84 -2.82 -16.28
C HIS A 249 6.40 -2.68 -14.83
N LEU A 250 5.31 -1.92 -14.61
CA LEU A 250 4.71 -1.72 -13.29
C LEU A 250 3.35 -2.43 -13.22
N LEU A 251 3.17 -3.34 -12.26
CA LEU A 251 1.85 -3.81 -11.86
C LEU A 251 1.38 -2.94 -10.70
N ASN A 252 0.27 -2.23 -10.87
CA ASN A 252 -0.18 -1.23 -9.89
C ASN A 252 -1.70 -1.05 -9.88
N ALA A 253 -2.23 -0.52 -8.77
CA ALA A 253 -3.58 0.03 -8.75
C ALA A 253 -3.54 1.41 -9.42
N SER A 254 -3.95 1.48 -10.67
CA SER A 254 -3.76 2.63 -11.53
C SER A 254 -4.96 3.58 -11.47
N GLN A 255 -4.74 4.80 -10.97
CA GLN A 255 -5.76 5.86 -11.01
C GLN A 255 -6.17 6.19 -12.45
N ARG A 256 -5.23 6.13 -13.41
CA ARG A 256 -5.48 6.40 -14.82
C ARG A 256 -6.39 5.34 -15.46
N HIS A 257 -6.10 4.05 -15.21
CA HIS A 257 -6.88 2.93 -15.76
C HIS A 257 -8.10 2.59 -14.89
N LYS A 258 -8.27 3.25 -13.72
CA LYS A 258 -9.35 3.01 -12.75
C LYS A 258 -9.42 1.58 -12.21
N LYS A 259 -8.31 0.84 -12.29
CA LYS A 259 -8.20 -0.56 -11.84
C LYS A 259 -6.76 -1.00 -11.69
N VAL A 260 -6.55 -2.14 -11.07
CA VAL A 260 -5.25 -2.81 -11.04
C VAL A 260 -4.90 -3.35 -12.41
N VAL A 261 -3.72 -2.97 -12.92
CA VAL A 261 -3.21 -3.36 -14.23
C VAL A 261 -1.70 -3.57 -14.20
N ILE A 262 -1.18 -4.34 -15.15
CA ILE A 262 0.22 -4.22 -15.57
C ILE A 262 0.25 -3.14 -16.63
N GLU A 263 0.97 -2.04 -16.39
CA GLU A 263 1.09 -0.94 -17.35
C GLU A 263 1.53 -1.47 -18.72
N PRO A 264 0.86 -1.06 -19.82
CA PRO A 264 1.18 -1.55 -21.16
C PRO A 264 2.53 -1.07 -21.65
N MET A 265 3.00 0.09 -21.17
CA MET A 265 4.31 0.67 -21.48
C MET A 265 5.36 0.26 -20.45
N THR A 266 6.64 0.32 -20.83
CA THR A 266 7.72 0.10 -19.88
C THR A 266 7.72 1.17 -18.77
N LEU A 267 8.27 0.84 -17.61
CA LEU A 267 8.37 1.77 -16.49
C LEU A 267 9.13 3.05 -16.86
N LYS A 268 10.20 2.94 -17.66
CA LYS A 268 10.93 4.12 -18.19
C LYS A 268 10.02 5.03 -19.00
N GLN A 269 9.21 4.48 -19.90
CA GLN A 269 8.23 5.24 -20.70
C GLN A 269 7.11 5.83 -19.81
N TYR A 270 6.66 5.07 -18.80
CA TYR A 270 5.67 5.53 -17.84
C TYR A 270 6.17 6.76 -17.06
N LEU A 271 7.38 6.68 -16.49
CA LEU A 271 7.99 7.79 -15.75
C LEU A 271 8.24 9.01 -16.64
N GLY A 272 8.64 8.80 -17.90
CA GLY A 272 8.84 9.87 -18.87
C GLY A 272 7.59 10.70 -19.17
N LYS A 273 6.38 10.11 -19.00
CA LYS A 273 5.11 10.82 -19.17
C LYS A 273 4.66 11.61 -17.94
N HIS A 274 5.39 11.51 -16.83
CA HIS A 274 5.05 12.16 -15.57
C HIS A 274 6.21 13.07 -15.14
N PRO A 275 6.12 14.39 -15.41
CA PRO A 275 7.25 15.32 -15.15
C PRO A 275 7.70 15.35 -13.68
N SER A 276 6.77 15.15 -12.73
CA SER A 276 7.09 15.13 -11.30
C SER A 276 7.78 13.85 -10.83
N HIS A 277 7.77 12.76 -11.61
CA HIS A 277 8.45 11.53 -11.24
C HIS A 277 9.94 11.64 -11.54
N THR A 278 10.78 11.32 -10.56
CA THR A 278 12.24 11.47 -10.66
C THR A 278 12.96 10.14 -10.87
N GLY A 279 12.37 9.03 -10.41
CA GLY A 279 12.94 7.69 -10.52
C GLY A 279 12.24 6.68 -9.65
N ILE A 280 12.95 5.67 -9.20
CA ILE A 280 12.39 4.59 -8.38
C ILE A 280 13.31 4.19 -7.24
N ARG A 281 12.74 3.94 -6.08
CA ARG A 281 13.32 3.11 -5.02
C ARG A 281 12.78 1.70 -5.17
N VAL A 282 13.59 0.71 -4.81
CA VAL A 282 13.23 -0.71 -4.90
C VAL A 282 13.21 -1.31 -3.51
N VAL A 283 12.15 -2.04 -3.19
CA VAL A 283 11.97 -2.66 -1.88
C VAL A 283 11.58 -4.12 -2.08
N ARG A 284 12.32 -5.03 -1.47
CA ARG A 284 12.10 -6.47 -1.56
C ARG A 284 11.37 -7.00 -0.35
N ILE A 285 10.33 -7.78 -0.57
CA ILE A 285 9.61 -8.49 0.50
C ILE A 285 10.42 -9.72 0.90
N LEU A 286 10.67 -9.89 2.19
CA LEU A 286 11.42 -11.02 2.74
C LEU A 286 10.49 -12.21 3.02
N CYS A 287 10.13 -12.94 1.96
CA CYS A 287 9.16 -14.05 2.01
C CYS A 287 9.79 -15.41 2.34
N ASP A 288 11.13 -15.51 2.32
CA ASP A 288 11.88 -16.75 2.50
C ASP A 288 12.01 -17.15 3.97
#